data_34ec00751de1b4913eb3a743e8c70759
#
_entry.id   34ec00751de1b4913eb3a743e8c70759
#
_cell.length_a   1.000
_cell.length_b   1.000
_cell.length_c   1.000
_cell.angle_alpha   90.00
_cell.angle_beta   90.00
_cell.angle_gamma   90.00
#
_symmetry.space_group_name_H-M   'P 1'
#
loop_
_entity.id
_entity.type
_entity.pdbx_description
1 polymer ?
#
loop_
_entity_poly.entity_id
_entity_poly.type
_entity_poly.pdbx_seq_one_letter_code
_entity_poly.pdbx_strand_id
1 'polypeptide(L)'
;PGPARRFAAIVAYYPWCAEGYGGNGRSRFAAPVLILAGLADDWTPADRCTRLRPVSGSRPARIVAYRGAHHSFDLPGLPRQKVPGVGGAKTVGGNPAAAADSRRRYLAFLKERLEDRR
;
A
#
# COMPACT_ATOMS: atom_id res chain seq x y z
N PRO A 1 0.89 -25.90 -20.72
CA PRO A 1 0.49 -24.58 -20.28
C PRO A 1 1.51 -23.52 -20.70
N GLY A 2 1.04 -22.35 -21.09
CA GLY A 2 1.91 -21.25 -21.45
C GLY A 2 2.69 -20.69 -20.25
N PRO A 3 3.63 -19.75 -20.47
CA PRO A 3 4.38 -19.14 -19.37
C PRO A 3 3.42 -18.43 -18.42
N ALA A 4 3.73 -18.50 -17.12
CA ALA A 4 2.94 -17.82 -16.09
C ALA A 4 2.92 -16.32 -16.36
N ARG A 5 1.73 -15.75 -16.41
CA ARG A 5 1.57 -14.28 -16.51
C ARG A 5 1.99 -13.67 -15.19
N ARG A 6 2.85 -12.66 -15.26
CA ARG A 6 3.35 -11.96 -14.09
C ARG A 6 2.97 -10.49 -14.17
N PHE A 7 2.70 -9.91 -13.02
CA PHE A 7 2.51 -8.47 -12.94
C PHE A 7 3.83 -7.74 -13.16
N ALA A 8 3.79 -6.64 -13.88
CA ALA A 8 4.95 -5.76 -14.07
C ALA A 8 5.25 -4.96 -12.80
N ALA A 9 4.20 -4.61 -12.06
CA ALA A 9 4.28 -3.81 -10.86
C ALA A 9 2.98 -3.96 -10.07
N ILE A 10 3.04 -3.66 -8.79
CA ILE A 10 1.90 -3.71 -7.88
C ILE A 10 1.85 -2.38 -7.12
N VAL A 11 0.68 -1.76 -7.07
CA VAL A 11 0.40 -0.62 -6.20
C VAL A 11 -0.65 -1.05 -5.19
N ALA A 12 -0.36 -0.85 -3.91
CA ALA A 12 -1.28 -1.22 -2.84
C ALA A 12 -1.53 -0.01 -1.93
N TYR A 13 -2.79 0.34 -1.77
CA TYR A 13 -3.22 1.35 -0.81
C TYR A 13 -3.58 0.68 0.51
N TYR A 14 -2.97 1.16 1.59
CA TYR A 14 -3.21 0.75 2.98
C TYR A 14 -3.46 -0.76 3.14
N PRO A 15 -2.55 -1.62 2.64
CA PRO A 15 -2.74 -3.06 2.76
C PRO A 15 -2.53 -3.55 4.19
N TRP A 16 -3.10 -4.70 4.51
CA TRP A 16 -2.80 -5.40 5.77
C TRP A 16 -1.43 -6.07 5.66
N CYS A 17 -0.42 -5.47 6.27
CA CYS A 17 0.96 -5.92 6.11
C CYS A 17 1.43 -6.91 7.19
N ALA A 18 0.55 -7.33 8.10
CA ALA A 18 0.95 -8.21 9.21
C ALA A 18 0.98 -9.68 8.77
N GLU A 19 -0.15 -10.34 8.78
CA GLU A 19 -0.21 -11.79 8.63
C GLU A 19 -0.25 -12.26 7.17
N GLY A 20 -0.89 -11.48 6.32
CA GLY A 20 -1.05 -11.82 4.90
C GLY A 20 0.25 -11.84 4.09
N TYR A 21 1.33 -11.31 4.66
CA TYR A 21 2.63 -11.23 4.01
C TYR A 21 3.71 -12.00 4.78
N GLY A 22 3.34 -13.11 5.41
CA GLY A 22 4.30 -13.98 6.07
C GLY A 22 4.35 -13.90 7.59
N GLY A 23 3.53 -13.06 8.21
CA GLY A 23 3.33 -13.01 9.66
C GLY A 23 4.50 -12.51 10.51
N ASN A 24 5.72 -12.68 10.05
CA ASN A 24 6.95 -12.32 10.77
C ASN A 24 7.65 -11.09 10.18
N GLY A 25 6.99 -10.36 9.30
CA GLY A 25 7.56 -9.21 8.61
C GLY A 25 8.46 -9.55 7.42
N ARG A 26 8.65 -10.83 7.14
CA ARG A 26 9.45 -11.29 5.99
C ARG A 26 8.52 -11.60 4.82
N SER A 27 8.82 -11.03 3.67
CA SER A 27 7.93 -11.13 2.51
C SER A 27 8.72 -11.34 1.22
N ARG A 28 8.12 -12.09 0.31
CA ARG A 28 8.65 -12.28 -1.03
C ARG A 28 7.65 -11.76 -2.04
N PHE A 29 8.05 -10.75 -2.78
CA PHE A 29 7.21 -10.15 -3.82
C PHE A 29 7.66 -10.64 -5.20
N ALA A 30 6.68 -11.04 -6.00
CA ALA A 30 6.93 -11.53 -7.37
C ALA A 30 7.10 -10.38 -8.37
N ALA A 31 6.71 -9.17 -7.99
CA ALA A 31 6.84 -7.95 -8.80
C ALA A 31 7.22 -6.78 -7.89
N PRO A 32 7.81 -5.70 -8.42
CA PRO A 32 8.03 -4.48 -7.65
C PRO A 32 6.73 -3.95 -7.07
N VAL A 33 6.75 -3.54 -5.82
CA VAL A 33 5.56 -3.10 -5.07
C VAL A 33 5.75 -1.68 -4.58
N LEU A 34 4.74 -0.84 -4.76
CA LEU A 34 4.62 0.46 -4.12
C LEU A 34 3.46 0.39 -3.13
N ILE A 35 3.75 0.60 -1.86
CA ILE A 35 2.75 0.64 -0.79
C ILE A 35 2.55 2.09 -0.37
N LEU A 36 1.28 2.52 -0.34
CA LEU A 36 0.88 3.87 0.04
C LEU A 36 0.00 3.74 1.28
N ALA A 37 0.50 4.20 2.42
CA ALA A 37 -0.10 3.95 3.72
C ALA A 37 -0.34 5.24 4.50
N GLY A 38 -1.33 5.23 5.39
CA GLY A 38 -1.64 6.36 6.26
C GLY A 38 -1.10 6.14 7.67
N LEU A 39 -0.40 7.12 8.20
CA LEU A 39 0.15 7.03 9.56
C LEU A 39 -0.91 7.14 10.65
N ALA A 40 -2.09 7.66 10.33
CA ALA A 40 -3.23 7.72 11.25
C ALA A 40 -4.23 6.57 11.05
N ASP A 41 -3.90 5.61 10.20
CA ASP A 41 -4.76 4.47 9.89
C ASP A 41 -4.84 3.53 11.11
N ASP A 42 -6.04 3.37 11.65
CA ASP A 42 -6.32 2.48 12.78
C ASP A 42 -6.93 1.13 12.35
N TRP A 43 -7.12 0.95 11.05
CA TRP A 43 -7.67 -0.29 10.49
C TRP A 43 -6.55 -1.21 9.99
N THR A 44 -5.69 -0.68 9.11
CA THR A 44 -4.51 -1.37 8.60
C THR A 44 -3.29 -0.49 8.88
N PRO A 45 -2.72 -0.57 10.10
CA PRO A 45 -1.68 0.36 10.54
C PRO A 45 -0.44 0.35 9.65
N ALA A 46 0.05 1.54 9.32
CA ALA A 46 1.21 1.73 8.44
C ALA A 46 2.50 1.15 9.03
N ASP A 47 2.62 1.09 10.36
CA ASP A 47 3.82 0.56 11.02
C ASP A 47 4.10 -0.90 10.66
N ARG A 48 3.07 -1.67 10.37
CA ARG A 48 3.21 -3.04 9.90
C ARG A 48 3.89 -3.08 8.53
N CYS A 49 3.51 -2.15 7.65
CA CYS A 49 4.11 -2.04 6.32
C CYS A 49 5.57 -1.56 6.39
N THR A 50 5.86 -0.58 7.25
CA THR A 50 7.21 -0.04 7.39
C THR A 50 8.20 -1.06 7.98
N ARG A 51 7.70 -2.11 8.62
CA ARG A 51 8.51 -3.20 9.17
C ARG A 51 8.72 -4.37 8.23
N LEU A 52 8.13 -4.34 7.04
CA LEU A 52 8.32 -5.41 6.08
C LEU A 52 9.80 -5.56 5.72
N ARG A 53 10.24 -6.81 5.66
CA ARG A 53 11.62 -7.17 5.30
C ARG A 53 11.58 -8.12 4.12
N PRO A 54 11.79 -7.63 2.89
CA PRO A 54 11.85 -8.52 1.74
C PRO A 54 12.96 -9.56 1.92
N VAL A 55 12.63 -10.82 1.65
CA VAL A 55 13.62 -11.91 1.73
C VAL A 55 14.49 -11.92 0.48
N SER A 56 15.59 -12.65 0.54
CA SER A 56 16.48 -12.85 -0.60
C SER A 56 15.69 -13.38 -1.81
N GLY A 57 15.90 -12.79 -2.98
CA GLY A 57 15.19 -13.13 -4.20
C GLY A 57 13.84 -12.44 -4.37
N SER A 58 13.39 -11.67 -3.40
CA SER A 58 12.19 -10.84 -3.53
C SER A 58 12.42 -9.66 -4.47
N ARG A 59 11.37 -9.25 -5.18
CA ARG A 59 11.37 -7.96 -5.86
C ARG A 59 11.24 -6.85 -4.79
N PRO A 60 11.69 -5.62 -5.09
CA PRO A 60 11.70 -4.56 -4.10
C PRO A 60 10.30 -4.11 -3.70
N ALA A 61 10.16 -3.69 -2.44
CA ALA A 61 8.96 -3.03 -1.93
C ALA A 61 9.35 -1.63 -1.46
N ARG A 62 8.62 -0.64 -1.95
CA ARG A 62 8.78 0.76 -1.58
C ARG A 62 7.55 1.21 -0.82
N ILE A 63 7.73 1.88 0.31
CA ILE A 63 6.63 2.30 1.16
C ILE A 63 6.68 3.83 1.31
N VAL A 64 5.54 4.46 1.07
CA VAL A 64 5.35 5.89 1.32
C VAL A 64 4.22 6.01 2.34
N ALA A 65 4.51 6.59 3.49
CA ALA A 65 3.55 6.76 4.57
C ALA A 65 3.21 8.24 4.74
N TYR A 66 1.92 8.54 4.88
CA TYR A 66 1.40 9.90 4.92
C TYR A 66 0.94 10.27 6.33
N ARG A 67 1.53 11.32 6.89
CA ARG A 67 1.15 11.84 8.20
C ARG A 67 -0.28 12.36 8.16
N GLY A 68 -1.07 11.99 9.18
CA GLY A 68 -2.44 12.44 9.31
C GLY A 68 -3.44 11.76 8.38
N ALA A 69 -3.00 10.81 7.56
CA ALA A 69 -3.88 10.10 6.64
C ALA A 69 -4.46 8.85 7.29
N HIS A 70 -5.78 8.70 7.19
CA HIS A 70 -6.54 7.57 7.69
C HIS A 70 -6.76 6.53 6.59
N HIS A 71 -7.39 5.43 6.94
CA HIS A 71 -7.85 4.45 5.95
C HIS A 71 -8.77 5.13 4.94
N SER A 72 -8.64 4.79 3.67
CA SER A 72 -9.38 5.40 2.55
C SER A 72 -8.98 6.85 2.23
N PHE A 73 -7.74 7.25 2.58
CA PHE A 73 -7.28 8.63 2.36
C PHE A 73 -7.24 9.03 0.89
N ASP A 74 -7.19 8.06 -0.03
CA ASP A 74 -7.17 8.29 -1.48
C ASP A 74 -8.51 8.74 -2.05
N LEU A 75 -9.56 8.77 -1.22
CA LEU A 75 -10.88 9.29 -1.56
C LEU A 75 -11.02 10.69 -0.99
N PRO A 76 -10.61 11.75 -1.71
CA PRO A 76 -10.43 13.08 -1.11
C PRO A 76 -11.71 13.71 -0.55
N GLY A 77 -12.87 13.35 -1.10
CA GLY A 77 -14.16 13.85 -0.65
C GLY A 77 -14.82 13.06 0.48
N LEU A 78 -14.19 11.99 0.94
CA LEU A 78 -14.77 11.15 2.00
C LEU A 78 -14.67 11.85 3.35
N PRO A 79 -15.79 12.14 4.05
CA PRO A 79 -15.75 12.73 5.39
C PRO A 79 -15.10 11.76 6.39
N ARG A 80 -14.36 12.33 7.36
CA ARG A 80 -13.82 11.52 8.46
C ARG A 80 -14.99 11.00 9.30
N GLN A 81 -15.03 9.67 9.50
CA GLN A 81 -16.12 9.02 10.18
C GLN A 81 -15.68 7.67 10.73
N LYS A 82 -16.43 7.18 11.72
CA LYS A 82 -16.26 5.83 12.24
C LYS A 82 -17.16 4.88 11.47
N VAL A 83 -16.60 3.72 11.12
CA VAL A 83 -17.35 2.64 10.45
C VAL A 83 -17.10 1.33 11.19
N PRO A 84 -18.04 0.37 11.10
CA PRO A 84 -17.83 -0.95 11.70
C PRO A 84 -16.65 -1.66 11.06
N GLY A 85 -15.80 -2.28 11.87
CA GLY A 85 -14.69 -3.08 11.40
C GLY A 85 -14.46 -4.28 12.29
N VAL A 86 -13.61 -5.20 11.87
CA VAL A 86 -13.22 -6.34 12.70
C VAL A 86 -12.47 -5.82 13.92
N GLY A 87 -12.94 -6.22 15.13
CA GLY A 87 -12.32 -5.76 16.36
C GLY A 87 -12.81 -4.41 16.85
N GLY A 88 -13.84 -3.80 16.22
CA GLY A 88 -14.44 -2.55 16.66
C GLY A 88 -14.52 -1.50 15.57
N ALA A 89 -14.96 -0.29 15.94
CA ALA A 89 -15.10 0.81 14.99
C ALA A 89 -13.73 1.28 14.50
N LYS A 90 -13.65 1.55 13.20
CA LYS A 90 -12.44 2.04 12.53
C LYS A 90 -12.70 3.40 11.92
N THR A 91 -11.65 4.21 11.80
CA THR A 91 -11.75 5.54 11.20
C THR A 91 -11.42 5.48 9.72
N VAL A 92 -12.29 6.06 8.89
CA VAL A 92 -12.03 6.31 7.48
C VAL A 92 -12.13 7.81 7.23
N GLY A 93 -11.46 8.30 6.21
CA GLY A 93 -11.54 9.70 5.85
C GLY A 93 -10.58 10.06 4.74
N GLY A 94 -11.02 10.94 3.85
CA GLY A 94 -10.20 11.45 2.78
C GLY A 94 -9.14 12.41 3.27
N ASN A 95 -8.05 12.51 2.49
CA ASN A 95 -7.00 13.49 2.71
C ASN A 95 -6.57 14.00 1.33
N PRO A 96 -7.03 15.18 0.92
CA PRO A 96 -6.76 15.67 -0.43
C PRO A 96 -5.28 15.76 -0.79
N ALA A 97 -4.44 16.20 0.13
CA ALA A 97 -3.00 16.32 -0.12
C ALA A 97 -2.35 14.95 -0.30
N ALA A 98 -2.64 13.99 0.59
CA ALA A 98 -2.13 12.63 0.49
C ALA A 98 -2.68 11.92 -0.76
N ALA A 99 -3.95 12.12 -1.08
CA ALA A 99 -4.57 11.57 -2.29
C ALA A 99 -3.84 12.07 -3.55
N ALA A 100 -3.61 13.37 -3.65
CA ALA A 100 -2.94 13.95 -4.81
C ALA A 100 -1.49 13.50 -4.94
N ASP A 101 -0.73 13.49 -3.83
CA ASP A 101 0.66 13.05 -3.84
C ASP A 101 0.79 11.58 -4.17
N SER A 102 -0.04 10.74 -3.55
CA SER A 102 0.00 9.30 -3.81
C SER A 102 -0.34 8.98 -5.27
N ARG A 103 -1.28 9.72 -5.87
CA ARG A 103 -1.61 9.56 -7.29
C ARG A 103 -0.41 9.87 -8.19
N ARG A 104 0.29 10.98 -7.92
CA ARG A 104 1.51 11.30 -8.69
C ARG A 104 2.54 10.18 -8.58
N ARG A 105 2.73 9.65 -7.37
CA ARG A 105 3.73 8.61 -7.12
C ARG A 105 3.39 7.30 -7.81
N TYR A 106 2.14 6.84 -7.73
CA TYR A 106 1.82 5.57 -8.38
C TYR A 106 1.84 5.68 -9.92
N LEU A 107 1.44 6.84 -10.46
CA LEU A 107 1.52 7.04 -11.92
C LEU A 107 2.97 7.03 -12.40
N ALA A 108 3.87 7.69 -11.68
CA ALA A 108 5.31 7.68 -12.00
C ALA A 108 5.90 6.27 -11.87
N PHE A 109 5.54 5.56 -10.80
CA PHE A 109 6.00 4.21 -10.55
C PHE A 109 5.54 3.24 -11.66
N LEU A 110 4.27 3.27 -12.01
CA LEU A 110 3.73 2.42 -13.07
C LEU A 110 4.34 2.75 -14.42
N LYS A 111 4.49 4.03 -14.75
CA LYS A 111 5.12 4.45 -15.99
C LYS A 111 6.53 3.91 -16.12
N GLU A 112 7.36 4.09 -15.10
CA GLU A 112 8.73 3.60 -15.05
C GLU A 112 8.78 2.08 -15.25
N ARG A 113 7.95 1.34 -14.50
CA ARG A 113 7.95 -0.12 -14.53
C ARG A 113 7.41 -0.69 -15.84
N LEU A 114 6.44 -0.05 -16.45
CA LEU A 114 5.88 -0.48 -17.72
C LEU A 114 6.82 -0.16 -18.90
N GLU A 115 7.53 0.96 -18.84
CA GLU A 115 8.53 1.32 -19.86
C GLU A 115 9.75 0.39 -19.82
N ASP A 116 10.19 -0.03 -18.64
CA ASP A 116 11.34 -0.93 -18.47
C ASP A 116 11.12 -2.32 -19.07
N ARG A 117 9.91 -2.63 -19.52
CA ARG A 117 9.59 -3.94 -20.12
C ARG A 117 9.63 -3.97 -21.63
N ARG A 118 9.96 -2.87 -22.27
CA ARG A 118 10.06 -2.79 -23.73
C ARG A 118 11.36 -3.38 -24.27
#